data_f20d83692c98d5c2300b3d492358b8af
#
_entry.id   f20d83692c98d5c2300b3d492358b8af
#
_cell.length_a   1.000
_cell.length_b   1.000
_cell.length_c   1.000
_cell.angle_alpha   90.00
_cell.angle_beta   90.00
_cell.angle_gamma   90.00
#
_symmetry.space_group_name_H-M   'P 1'
#
loop_
_entity.id
_entity.type
_entity.pdbx_description
1 polymer ?
#
loop_
_entity_poly.entity_id
_entity_poly.type
_entity_poly.pdbx_seq_one_letter_code
_entity_poly.pdbx_strand_id
1 'polypeptide(L)'
;MAPQLVIMAFLHRLVNGGGFIDREYGVGRGRVDLLIRWPYKDGDGQRVTQRQAVELKVWRKGRPDPLGEGLGQLDDYLCRLNLDEGVLVVFDRRPDAEPIDKRVCFDTAETPSGRRVTLLRA
;
A
#
# COMPACT_ATOMS: atom_id res chain seq x y z
N MET A 1 10.41 7.23 -14.45
CA MET A 1 10.64 6.13 -13.50
C MET A 1 9.29 5.54 -13.11
N ALA A 2 9.20 4.22 -13.03
CA ALA A 2 7.97 3.55 -12.66
C ALA A 2 7.61 3.82 -11.19
N PRO A 3 6.36 4.19 -10.86
CA PRO A 3 5.96 4.47 -9.49
C PRO A 3 6.21 3.30 -8.52
N GLN A 4 6.04 2.05 -8.99
CA GLN A 4 6.28 0.87 -8.16
C GLN A 4 7.74 0.80 -7.69
N LEU A 5 8.69 1.19 -8.56
CA LEU A 5 10.11 1.15 -8.21
C LEU A 5 10.46 2.20 -7.15
N VAL A 6 9.82 3.37 -7.22
CA VAL A 6 10.03 4.44 -6.23
C VAL A 6 9.54 4.00 -4.86
N ILE A 7 8.29 3.48 -4.79
CA ILE A 7 7.74 3.03 -3.50
C ILE A 7 8.50 1.83 -2.96
N MET A 8 8.96 0.92 -3.84
CA MET A 8 9.78 -0.22 -3.42
C MET A 8 11.08 0.25 -2.76
N ALA A 9 11.75 1.22 -3.36
CA ALA A 9 12.98 1.79 -2.78
C ALA A 9 12.71 2.42 -1.42
N PHE A 10 11.59 3.14 -1.29
CA PHE A 10 11.19 3.74 -0.01
C PHE A 10 10.92 2.67 1.05
N LEU A 11 10.15 1.64 0.69
CA LEU A 11 9.80 0.56 1.61
C LEU A 11 11.04 -0.23 2.03
N HIS A 12 12.00 -0.44 1.14
CA HIS A 12 13.26 -1.08 1.48
C HIS A 12 14.01 -0.33 2.58
N ARG A 13 13.95 0.99 2.56
CA ARG A 13 14.53 1.81 3.62
C ARG A 13 13.83 1.58 4.95
N LEU A 14 12.49 1.49 4.92
CA LEU A 14 11.70 1.31 6.15
C LEU A 14 11.96 -0.04 6.80
N VAL A 15 12.19 -1.08 6.01
CA VAL A 15 12.44 -2.43 6.51
C VAL A 15 13.92 -2.79 6.56
N ASN A 16 14.78 -1.80 6.37
CA ASN A 16 16.22 -2.02 6.39
C ASN A 16 16.63 -2.49 7.79
N GLY A 17 17.14 -3.70 7.88
CA GLY A 17 17.49 -4.32 9.15
C GLY A 17 16.79 -5.65 9.41
N GLY A 18 16.17 -6.27 8.41
CA GLY A 18 15.66 -7.63 8.54
C GLY A 18 14.26 -7.88 8.02
N GLY A 19 13.65 -6.91 7.37
CA GLY A 19 12.34 -7.09 6.77
C GLY A 19 12.42 -7.68 5.35
N PHE A 20 11.29 -8.19 4.89
CA PHE A 20 11.13 -8.74 3.55
C PHE A 20 9.96 -8.07 2.86
N ILE A 21 10.09 -7.85 1.55
CA ILE A 21 9.01 -7.34 0.71
C ILE A 21 8.66 -8.40 -0.33
N ASP A 22 7.43 -8.89 -0.27
CA ASP A 22 6.89 -9.79 -1.26
C ASP A 22 5.98 -9.01 -2.19
N ARG A 23 6.24 -9.14 -3.49
CA ARG A 23 5.38 -8.54 -4.50
C ARG A 23 4.40 -9.60 -4.99
N GLU A 24 3.11 -9.30 -4.89
CA GLU A 24 2.06 -10.16 -5.40
C GLU A 24 1.33 -9.45 -6.54
N TYR A 25 1.07 -10.18 -7.62
CA TYR A 25 0.30 -9.66 -8.73
C TYR A 25 -1.12 -10.21 -8.66
N GLY A 26 -2.10 -9.32 -8.67
CA GLY A 26 -3.49 -9.72 -8.77
C GLY A 26 -3.73 -10.43 -10.09
N VAL A 27 -4.26 -11.64 -10.05
CA VAL A 27 -4.51 -12.44 -11.24
C VAL A 27 -5.48 -11.73 -12.16
N GLY A 28 -5.03 -11.41 -13.37
CA GLY A 28 -5.86 -10.86 -14.44
C GLY A 28 -6.30 -9.41 -14.26
N ARG A 29 -5.76 -8.65 -13.31
CA ARG A 29 -6.25 -7.30 -13.00
C ARG A 29 -5.20 -6.20 -13.06
N GLY A 30 -3.96 -6.50 -13.39
CA GLY A 30 -2.89 -5.50 -13.54
C GLY A 30 -2.58 -4.71 -12.26
N ARG A 31 -3.03 -5.17 -11.10
CA ARG A 31 -2.73 -4.51 -9.83
C ARG A 31 -1.50 -5.13 -9.18
N VAL A 32 -0.82 -4.34 -8.39
CA VAL A 32 0.34 -4.79 -7.63
C VAL A 32 0.05 -4.61 -6.16
N ASP A 33 0.09 -5.73 -5.44
CA ASP A 33 0.00 -5.75 -3.99
C ASP A 33 1.39 -6.06 -3.42
N LEU A 34 1.74 -5.39 -2.35
CA LEU A 34 2.98 -5.66 -1.64
C LEU A 34 2.65 -6.15 -0.24
N LEU A 35 3.34 -7.19 0.17
CA LEU A 35 3.28 -7.67 1.55
C LEU A 35 4.65 -7.45 2.17
N ILE A 36 4.71 -6.60 3.17
CA ILE A 36 5.93 -6.33 3.92
C ILE A 36 5.88 -7.17 5.18
N ARG A 37 6.92 -7.93 5.43
CA ARG A 37 7.03 -8.79 6.59
C ARG A 37 8.33 -8.50 7.31
N TRP A 38 8.28 -8.39 8.62
CA TRP A 38 9.51 -8.32 9.41
C TRP A 38 9.33 -9.05 10.73
N PRO A 39 10.36 -9.85 11.11
CA PRO A 39 10.36 -10.50 12.41
C PRO A 39 10.72 -9.51 13.50
N TYR A 40 10.11 -9.69 14.67
CA TYR A 40 10.49 -8.96 15.86
C TYR A 40 10.25 -9.87 17.07
N LYS A 41 10.75 -9.46 18.23
CA LYS A 41 10.47 -10.15 19.48
C LYS A 41 9.40 -9.38 20.23
N ASP A 42 8.38 -10.09 20.70
CA ASP A 42 7.33 -9.48 21.53
C ASP A 42 7.82 -9.24 22.97
N GLY A 43 6.92 -8.76 23.82
CA GLY A 43 7.25 -8.50 25.23
C GLY A 43 7.67 -9.73 26.03
N ASP A 44 7.31 -10.93 25.54
CA ASP A 44 7.70 -12.21 26.17
C ASP A 44 8.95 -12.82 25.56
N GLY A 45 9.61 -12.11 24.65
CA GLY A 45 10.81 -12.56 23.96
C GLY A 45 10.57 -13.59 22.85
N GLN A 46 9.31 -13.84 22.49
CA GLN A 46 8.98 -14.77 21.43
C GLN A 46 9.12 -14.10 20.05
N ARG A 47 9.57 -14.88 19.06
CA ARG A 47 9.62 -14.41 17.69
C ARG A 47 8.23 -14.34 17.09
N VAL A 48 7.86 -13.16 16.59
CA VAL A 48 6.63 -12.93 15.85
C VAL A 48 6.96 -12.22 14.56
N THR A 49 6.09 -12.37 13.57
CA THR A 49 6.24 -11.70 12.28
C THR A 49 5.13 -10.65 12.14
N GLN A 50 5.51 -9.39 11.99
CA GLN A 50 4.57 -8.34 11.64
C GLN A 50 4.41 -8.29 10.13
N ARG A 51 3.17 -8.12 9.67
CA ARG A 51 2.85 -8.05 8.24
C ARG A 51 2.14 -6.74 7.94
N GLN A 52 2.49 -6.12 6.83
CA GLN A 52 1.87 -4.90 6.35
C GLN A 52 1.50 -5.08 4.89
N ALA A 53 0.23 -4.97 4.57
CA ALA A 53 -0.24 -5.06 3.19
C ALA A 53 -0.33 -3.67 2.58
N VAL A 54 0.12 -3.55 1.33
CA VAL A 54 0.13 -2.29 0.59
C VAL A 54 -0.47 -2.54 -0.79
N GLU A 55 -1.48 -1.75 -1.15
CA GLU A 55 -2.07 -1.72 -2.49
C GLU A 55 -1.57 -0.48 -3.21
N LEU A 56 -1.12 -0.64 -4.45
CA LEU A 56 -0.66 0.47 -5.29
C LEU A 56 -1.65 0.72 -6.40
N LYS A 57 -2.08 1.98 -6.56
CA LYS A 57 -2.98 2.43 -7.62
C LYS A 57 -2.37 3.64 -8.32
N VAL A 58 -2.72 3.80 -9.60
CA VAL A 58 -2.28 4.95 -10.39
C VAL A 58 -3.50 5.68 -10.92
N TRP A 59 -3.56 6.99 -10.67
CA TRP A 59 -4.63 7.85 -11.19
C TRP A 59 -4.16 8.48 -12.50
N ARG A 60 -4.87 8.18 -13.58
CA ARG A 60 -4.54 8.66 -14.92
C ARG A 60 -5.62 9.59 -15.44
N LYS A 61 -5.23 10.45 -16.39
CA LYS A 61 -6.16 11.37 -17.06
C LYS A 61 -7.36 10.60 -17.63
N GLY A 62 -8.54 11.19 -17.47
CA GLY A 62 -9.78 10.61 -17.99
C GLY A 62 -10.35 9.45 -17.17
N ARG A 63 -9.72 9.12 -16.06
CA ARG A 63 -10.19 8.08 -15.17
C ARG A 63 -10.68 8.67 -13.85
N PRO A 64 -11.65 8.02 -13.19
CA PRO A 64 -12.06 8.46 -11.85
C PRO A 64 -10.94 8.23 -10.85
N ASP A 65 -11.03 8.92 -9.71
CA ASP A 65 -10.09 8.67 -8.60
C ASP A 65 -10.14 7.20 -8.21
N PRO A 66 -9.00 6.48 -8.21
CA PRO A 66 -8.99 5.06 -7.92
C PRO A 66 -9.15 4.73 -6.43
N LEU A 67 -9.44 5.69 -5.58
CA LEU A 67 -9.57 5.48 -4.13
C LEU A 67 -10.60 4.40 -3.80
N GLY A 68 -11.81 4.50 -4.35
CA GLY A 68 -12.89 3.55 -4.06
C GLY A 68 -12.54 2.14 -4.50
N GLU A 69 -12.04 1.99 -5.71
CA GLU A 69 -11.60 0.70 -6.24
C GLU A 69 -10.44 0.13 -5.42
N GLY A 70 -9.46 0.99 -5.09
CA GLY A 70 -8.31 0.58 -4.29
C GLY A 70 -8.70 0.11 -2.90
N LEU A 71 -9.64 0.80 -2.24
CA LEU A 71 -10.13 0.39 -0.92
C LEU A 71 -10.82 -0.97 -0.98
N GLY A 72 -11.62 -1.22 -2.01
CA GLY A 72 -12.29 -2.51 -2.19
C GLY A 72 -11.31 -3.64 -2.43
N GLN A 73 -10.32 -3.42 -3.28
CA GLN A 73 -9.29 -4.42 -3.58
C GLN A 73 -8.41 -4.71 -2.37
N LEU A 74 -8.04 -3.66 -1.62
CA LEU A 74 -7.28 -3.82 -0.40
C LEU A 74 -8.08 -4.58 0.66
N ASP A 75 -9.37 -4.31 0.78
CA ASP A 75 -10.25 -5.01 1.71
C ASP A 75 -10.23 -6.53 1.45
N ASP A 76 -10.37 -6.93 0.20
CA ASP A 76 -10.30 -8.35 -0.18
C ASP A 76 -8.94 -8.96 0.20
N TYR A 77 -7.88 -8.22 -0.04
CA TYR A 77 -6.52 -8.67 0.28
C TYR A 77 -6.31 -8.81 1.79
N LEU A 78 -6.74 -7.80 2.55
CA LEU A 78 -6.65 -7.82 4.01
C LEU A 78 -7.47 -8.95 4.61
N CYS A 79 -8.66 -9.20 4.05
CA CYS A 79 -9.51 -10.31 4.48
C CYS A 79 -8.80 -11.66 4.29
N ARG A 80 -8.19 -11.87 3.13
CA ARG A 80 -7.44 -13.11 2.86
C ARG A 80 -6.25 -13.29 3.78
N LEU A 81 -5.58 -12.20 4.15
CA LEU A 81 -4.42 -12.22 5.04
C LEU A 81 -4.80 -12.18 6.51
N ASN A 82 -6.06 -11.97 6.83
CA ASN A 82 -6.56 -11.79 8.20
C ASN A 82 -5.87 -10.61 8.90
N LEU A 83 -5.79 -9.49 8.20
CA LEU A 83 -5.22 -8.24 8.71
C LEU A 83 -6.31 -7.20 8.90
N ASP A 84 -6.21 -6.39 9.96
CA ASP A 84 -7.20 -5.37 10.31
C ASP A 84 -6.89 -4.01 9.70
N GLU A 85 -5.68 -3.81 9.19
CA GLU A 85 -5.28 -2.54 8.64
C GLU A 85 -4.30 -2.72 7.49
N GLY A 86 -4.23 -1.71 6.62
CA GLY A 86 -3.36 -1.73 5.47
C GLY A 86 -2.99 -0.33 5.01
N VAL A 87 -2.28 -0.27 3.90
CA VAL A 87 -1.84 0.98 3.28
C VAL A 87 -2.30 0.98 1.82
N LEU A 88 -2.88 2.08 1.40
CA LEU A 88 -3.20 2.34 -0.01
C LEU A 88 -2.36 3.52 -0.49
N VAL A 89 -1.62 3.31 -1.57
CA VAL A 89 -0.84 4.36 -2.21
C VAL A 89 -1.48 4.69 -3.55
N VAL A 90 -1.82 5.95 -3.75
CA VAL A 90 -2.36 6.45 -5.02
C VAL A 90 -1.36 7.41 -5.63
N PHE A 91 -0.81 7.04 -6.77
CA PHE A 91 0.09 7.90 -7.54
C PHE A 91 -0.74 8.71 -8.53
N ASP A 92 -0.68 10.03 -8.42
CA ASP A 92 -1.37 10.93 -9.35
C ASP A 92 -0.47 11.19 -10.56
N ARG A 93 -0.81 10.57 -11.67
CA ARG A 93 -0.07 10.69 -12.93
C ARG A 93 -0.82 11.54 -13.95
N ARG A 94 -1.83 12.30 -13.52
CA ARG A 94 -2.53 13.22 -14.41
C ARG A 94 -1.59 14.36 -14.83
N PRO A 95 -1.68 14.84 -16.09
CA PRO A 95 -0.79 15.92 -16.57
C PRO A 95 -0.91 17.22 -15.78
N ASP A 96 -2.08 17.49 -15.21
CA ASP A 96 -2.39 18.71 -14.45
C ASP A 96 -2.24 18.52 -12.93
N ALA A 97 -1.66 17.40 -12.50
CA ALA A 97 -1.44 17.17 -11.08
C ALA A 97 -0.45 18.19 -10.51
N GLU A 98 -0.65 18.55 -9.24
CA GLU A 98 0.28 19.39 -8.51
C GLU A 98 1.69 18.78 -8.50
N PRO A 99 2.74 19.60 -8.38
CA PRO A 99 4.10 19.09 -8.19
C PRO A 99 4.18 18.13 -7.00
N ILE A 100 5.08 17.15 -7.07
CA ILE A 100 5.14 16.06 -6.10
C ILE A 100 5.29 16.57 -4.65
N ASP A 101 6.04 17.64 -4.45
CA ASP A 101 6.24 18.24 -3.14
C ASP A 101 4.95 18.83 -2.54
N LYS A 102 3.98 19.15 -3.40
CA LYS A 102 2.68 19.69 -2.97
C LYS A 102 1.58 18.65 -2.89
N ARG A 103 1.71 17.53 -3.64
CA ARG A 103 0.65 16.53 -3.67
C ARG A 103 0.87 15.35 -2.72
N VAL A 104 2.08 15.20 -2.18
CA VAL A 104 2.33 14.14 -1.21
C VAL A 104 1.61 14.46 0.09
N CYS A 105 0.69 13.59 0.46
CA CYS A 105 -0.03 13.73 1.73
C CYS A 105 -0.46 12.38 2.26
N PHE A 106 -0.58 12.31 3.57
CA PHE A 106 -1.11 11.15 4.27
C PHE A 106 -2.51 11.46 4.81
N ASP A 107 -3.37 10.48 4.74
CA ASP A 107 -4.72 10.57 5.26
C ASP A 107 -5.15 9.20 5.78
N THR A 108 -6.32 9.13 6.37
CA THR A 108 -6.91 7.88 6.83
C THR A 108 -8.18 7.60 6.05
N ALA A 109 -8.44 6.31 5.86
CA ALA A 109 -9.65 5.86 5.19
C ALA A 109 -10.09 4.53 5.81
N GLU A 110 -11.27 4.07 5.43
CA GLU A 110 -11.77 2.76 5.84
C GLU A 110 -12.17 1.96 4.60
N THR A 111 -11.94 0.67 4.66
CA THR A 111 -12.41 -0.25 3.64
C THR A 111 -13.91 -0.48 3.77
N PRO A 112 -14.58 -1.08 2.76
CA PRO A 112 -16.00 -1.40 2.85
C PRO A 112 -16.39 -2.23 4.08
N SER A 113 -15.50 -3.09 4.57
CA SER A 113 -15.76 -3.89 5.77
C SER A 113 -15.32 -3.20 7.07
N GLY A 114 -14.85 -1.94 7.00
CA GLY A 114 -14.47 -1.16 8.18
C GLY A 114 -13.03 -1.30 8.64
N ARG A 115 -12.15 -1.89 7.82
CA ARG A 115 -10.73 -1.98 8.14
C ARG A 115 -10.04 -0.62 7.93
N ARG A 116 -9.09 -0.31 8.79
CA ARG A 116 -8.39 0.97 8.73
C ARG A 116 -7.31 0.97 7.65
N VAL A 117 -7.23 2.08 6.94
CA VAL A 117 -6.26 2.26 5.86
C VAL A 117 -5.52 3.58 6.05
N THR A 118 -4.21 3.51 5.95
CA THR A 118 -3.38 4.70 5.78
C THR A 118 -3.31 4.98 4.28
N LEU A 119 -3.81 6.15 3.88
CA LEU A 119 -3.82 6.58 2.48
C LEU A 119 -2.63 7.50 2.24
N LEU A 120 -1.79 7.13 1.29
CA LEU A 120 -0.71 7.99 0.81
C LEU A 120 -1.04 8.41 -0.62
N ARG A 121 -1.12 9.72 -0.85
CA ARG A 121 -1.22 10.30 -2.18
C ARG A 121 0.11 10.89 -2.58
N ALA A 122 0.56 10.59 -3.78
CA ALA A 122 1.85 11.05 -4.25
C ALA A 122 1.88 11.44 -5.73
#